data_3a5f16f0594b3b31d3811c10c9092a52
#
_entry.id   3a5f16f0594b3b31d3811c10c9092a52
#
_cell.length_a   1.000
_cell.length_b   1.000
_cell.length_c   1.000
_cell.angle_alpha   90.00
_cell.angle_beta   90.00
_cell.angle_gamma   90.00
#
_symmetry.space_group_name_H-M   'P 1'
#
loop_
_entity.id
_entity.type
_entity.pdbx_description
1 polymer ?
#
loop_
_entity_poly.entity_id
_entity_poly.type
_entity_poly.pdbx_seq_one_letter_code
_entity_poly.pdbx_strand_id
1 'polypeptide(L)'
;ITTKRGIYNQKDIKVDYKFGLGLPVNQPEFADAYTYAKARNEALRYDGLQPDMDEASFLSGGNSDLYPNVDWQKEALRNHTTSHQLDITFRGGGKRLRYFSVLNYKNDMGLLNSKYTDYTDRYNSQMKKYFLNLRMNLDVDITDATKLKLSMLGMLRETKRPTTSEATLFEQIFNTPSAAFPVQTQNGFWGSNNVLKTNPIANLADVGYYKLNQRMLQADLRLVQDLSVLTRGLSAELAIAYDNNATYQETAKKSFMYQTIEKGIDGEPIYTNYGNPNDELEISNKGLANQYIHANFEAKVNYHRTWDKHDFTASAMFRQESMTLTGANNSRYRQYIIGTAGYKD
;
A
#
# COMPACT_ATOMS: atom_id res chain seq x y z
N ILE A 1 -6.01 -6.92 24.95
CA ILE A 1 -6.82 -7.25 23.75
C ILE A 1 -6.89 -8.76 23.68
N THR A 2 -8.09 -9.34 23.80
CA THR A 2 -8.32 -10.79 23.68
C THR A 2 -8.72 -11.12 22.25
N THR A 3 -8.00 -12.04 21.62
CA THR A 3 -8.33 -12.51 20.27
C THR A 3 -9.36 -13.65 20.33
N LYS A 4 -10.19 -13.77 19.28
CA LYS A 4 -11.15 -14.87 19.17
C LYS A 4 -10.44 -16.22 19.19
N ARG A 5 -11.01 -17.20 19.86
CA ARG A 5 -10.52 -18.57 19.99
C ARG A 5 -11.52 -19.55 19.39
N GLY A 6 -11.08 -20.76 19.17
CA GLY A 6 -11.92 -21.88 18.74
C GLY A 6 -12.95 -22.29 19.79
N ILE A 7 -13.85 -23.20 19.41
CA ILE A 7 -14.90 -23.77 20.25
C ILE A 7 -14.73 -25.30 20.25
N TYR A 8 -14.89 -25.94 21.42
CA TYR A 8 -14.84 -27.39 21.51
C TYR A 8 -16.00 -28.07 20.76
N ASN A 9 -15.70 -29.17 20.13
CA ASN A 9 -16.69 -30.09 19.50
C ASN A 9 -17.62 -29.42 18.48
N GLN A 10 -17.14 -28.34 17.81
CA GLN A 10 -17.85 -27.61 16.77
C GLN A 10 -16.95 -27.36 15.57
N LYS A 11 -17.55 -27.16 14.42
CA LYS A 11 -16.89 -26.68 13.20
C LYS A 11 -17.77 -25.62 12.56
N ASP A 12 -17.16 -24.51 12.23
CA ASP A 12 -17.82 -23.41 11.55
C ASP A 12 -16.87 -22.86 10.48
N ILE A 13 -17.38 -22.73 9.27
CA ILE A 13 -16.65 -22.14 8.14
C ILE A 13 -17.53 -21.05 7.55
N LYS A 14 -17.00 -19.85 7.53
CA LYS A 14 -17.68 -18.70 6.95
C LYS A 14 -16.84 -18.15 5.82
N VAL A 15 -17.46 -17.93 4.66
CA VAL A 15 -16.85 -17.31 3.49
C VAL A 15 -17.67 -16.09 3.11
N ASP A 16 -17.03 -14.95 3.12
CA ASP A 16 -17.62 -13.68 2.67
C ASP A 16 -16.81 -13.17 1.48
N TYR A 17 -17.47 -12.93 0.36
CA TYR A 17 -16.89 -12.27 -0.78
C TYR A 17 -17.61 -10.96 -1.06
N LYS A 18 -16.83 -9.90 -1.29
CA LYS A 18 -17.34 -8.58 -1.64
C LYS A 18 -16.67 -8.09 -2.91
N PHE A 19 -17.47 -7.66 -3.85
CA PHE A 19 -17.04 -6.91 -5.01
C PHE A 19 -17.44 -5.44 -4.80
N GLY A 20 -16.51 -4.53 -5.03
CA GLY A 20 -16.75 -3.09 -4.96
C GLY A 20 -16.47 -2.44 -6.32
N LEU A 21 -17.36 -1.56 -6.74
CA LEU A 21 -17.18 -0.65 -7.85
C LEU A 21 -17.11 0.78 -7.28
N GLY A 22 -15.97 1.44 -7.44
CA GLY A 22 -15.76 2.83 -7.01
C GLY A 22 -15.91 3.77 -8.20
N LEU A 23 -16.75 4.79 -8.07
CA LEU A 23 -16.95 5.84 -9.08
C LEU A 23 -16.42 7.17 -8.52
N PRO A 24 -15.69 7.98 -9.32
CA PRO A 24 -15.35 9.34 -8.92
C PRO A 24 -16.61 10.16 -8.80
N VAL A 25 -16.83 10.81 -7.65
CA VAL A 25 -18.10 11.52 -7.37
C VAL A 25 -18.04 12.98 -7.80
N ASN A 26 -16.88 13.64 -7.54
CA ASN A 26 -16.68 15.04 -7.89
C ASN A 26 -15.42 15.13 -8.75
N GLN A 27 -15.61 15.20 -10.05
CA GLN A 27 -14.52 15.47 -10.98
C GLN A 27 -14.59 16.94 -11.40
N PRO A 28 -13.44 17.68 -11.38
CA PRO A 28 -13.42 19.03 -11.92
C PRO A 28 -13.67 18.99 -13.43
N GLU A 29 -14.38 19.98 -13.93
CA GLU A 29 -14.52 20.21 -15.36
C GLU A 29 -13.45 21.19 -15.82
N PHE A 30 -12.78 20.85 -16.91
CA PHE A 30 -11.72 21.68 -17.48
C PHE A 30 -12.19 22.30 -18.80
N ALA A 31 -11.72 23.52 -19.05
CA ALA A 31 -11.94 24.20 -20.31
C ALA A 31 -11.29 23.43 -21.46
N ASP A 32 -12.00 23.32 -22.59
CA ASP A 32 -11.39 22.85 -23.83
C ASP A 32 -10.33 23.85 -24.35
N ALA A 33 -9.59 23.47 -25.38
CA ALA A 33 -8.48 24.25 -25.88
C ALA A 33 -8.92 25.62 -26.43
N TYR A 34 -10.08 25.68 -27.11
CA TYR A 34 -10.62 26.95 -27.60
C TYR A 34 -11.02 27.89 -26.47
N THR A 35 -11.76 27.37 -25.49
CA THR A 35 -12.18 28.16 -24.31
C THR A 35 -10.96 28.64 -23.52
N TYR A 36 -9.96 27.79 -23.35
CA TYR A 36 -8.70 28.17 -22.72
C TYR A 36 -7.96 29.27 -23.50
N ALA A 37 -7.81 29.11 -24.84
CA ALA A 37 -7.14 30.07 -25.69
C ALA A 37 -7.81 31.46 -25.65
N LYS A 38 -9.13 31.46 -25.71
CA LYS A 38 -9.95 32.69 -25.60
C LYS A 38 -9.76 33.38 -24.26
N ALA A 39 -9.88 32.63 -23.14
CA ALA A 39 -9.73 33.20 -21.81
C ALA A 39 -8.31 33.75 -21.57
N ARG A 40 -7.28 33.05 -22.05
CA ARG A 40 -5.89 33.46 -21.97
C ARG A 40 -5.65 34.78 -22.77
N ASN A 41 -6.12 34.81 -23.99
CA ASN A 41 -5.98 36.03 -24.84
C ASN A 41 -6.72 37.22 -24.23
N GLU A 42 -7.88 37.01 -23.64
CA GLU A 42 -8.65 38.05 -22.95
C GLU A 42 -7.88 38.57 -21.73
N ALA A 43 -7.30 37.67 -20.89
CA ALA A 43 -6.44 38.06 -19.78
C ALA A 43 -5.22 38.89 -20.25
N LEU A 44 -4.54 38.45 -21.32
CA LEU A 44 -3.43 39.20 -21.89
C LEU A 44 -3.85 40.62 -22.35
N ARG A 45 -5.01 40.76 -22.99
CA ARG A 45 -5.55 42.08 -23.39
C ARG A 45 -5.81 42.99 -22.18
N TYR A 46 -6.36 42.41 -21.06
CA TYR A 46 -6.54 43.16 -19.82
C TYR A 46 -5.22 43.65 -19.22
N ASP A 47 -4.17 42.84 -19.34
CA ASP A 47 -2.82 43.20 -18.88
C ASP A 47 -2.06 44.13 -19.87
N GLY A 48 -2.70 44.55 -20.98
CA GLY A 48 -2.07 45.38 -22.02
C GLY A 48 -1.07 44.63 -22.90
N LEU A 49 -1.10 43.30 -22.88
CA LEU A 49 -0.23 42.44 -23.69
C LEU A 49 -0.93 41.99 -24.98
N GLN A 50 -0.14 41.56 -25.95
CA GLN A 50 -0.70 41.00 -27.18
C GLN A 50 -1.17 39.57 -26.96
N PRO A 51 -2.31 39.16 -27.56
CA PRO A 51 -2.74 37.78 -27.63
C PRO A 51 -1.67 36.86 -28.21
N ASP A 52 -1.45 35.72 -27.62
CA ASP A 52 -0.42 34.75 -28.03
C ASP A 52 -1.01 33.42 -28.54
N MET A 53 -2.34 33.25 -28.52
CA MET A 53 -3.00 32.04 -29.00
C MET A 53 -3.90 32.28 -30.21
N ASP A 54 -3.85 31.37 -31.20
CA ASP A 54 -4.66 31.44 -32.41
C ASP A 54 -6.04 30.80 -32.17
N GLU A 55 -7.00 31.58 -31.65
CA GLU A 55 -8.33 31.14 -31.29
C GLU A 55 -9.05 30.48 -32.47
N ALA A 56 -8.87 30.99 -33.69
CA ALA A 56 -9.55 30.49 -34.90
C ALA A 56 -9.08 29.05 -35.26
N SER A 57 -7.78 28.79 -35.14
CA SER A 57 -7.22 27.47 -35.41
C SER A 57 -7.60 26.46 -34.32
N PHE A 58 -7.69 26.85 -33.06
CA PHE A 58 -8.22 25.99 -32.00
C PHE A 58 -9.71 25.66 -32.19
N LEU A 59 -10.50 26.62 -32.69
CA LEU A 59 -11.92 26.41 -32.96
C LEU A 59 -12.16 25.49 -34.17
N SER A 60 -11.38 25.68 -35.25
CA SER A 60 -11.56 24.93 -36.51
C SER A 60 -10.95 23.52 -36.48
N GLY A 61 -10.14 23.19 -35.48
CA GLY A 61 -9.43 21.91 -35.41
C GLY A 61 -8.29 21.83 -36.43
N GLY A 62 -7.37 22.82 -36.43
CA GLY A 62 -6.18 22.86 -37.28
C GLY A 62 -5.22 21.67 -37.05
N ASN A 63 -3.94 21.81 -37.40
CA ASN A 63 -2.94 20.77 -37.15
C ASN A 63 -2.93 20.36 -35.68
N SER A 64 -3.15 19.06 -35.41
CA SER A 64 -3.34 18.54 -34.05
C SER A 64 -2.12 18.68 -33.14
N ASP A 65 -0.93 18.86 -33.71
CA ASP A 65 0.29 19.08 -32.95
C ASP A 65 0.45 20.55 -32.55
N LEU A 66 0.05 21.47 -33.42
CA LEU A 66 0.07 22.90 -33.16
C LEU A 66 -1.14 23.40 -32.36
N TYR A 67 -2.30 22.76 -32.56
CA TYR A 67 -3.57 23.19 -31.96
C TYR A 67 -4.24 21.98 -31.25
N PRO A 68 -3.58 21.42 -30.26
CA PRO A 68 -4.09 20.25 -29.53
C PRO A 68 -5.31 20.63 -28.69
N ASN A 69 -6.20 19.64 -28.47
CA ASN A 69 -7.31 19.74 -27.54
C ASN A 69 -7.39 18.45 -26.73
N VAL A 70 -6.62 18.40 -25.64
CA VAL A 70 -6.44 17.21 -24.82
C VAL A 70 -7.23 17.32 -23.53
N ASP A 71 -8.16 16.40 -23.31
CA ASP A 71 -8.78 16.21 -22.02
C ASP A 71 -7.89 15.28 -21.17
N TRP A 72 -6.95 15.86 -20.45
CA TRP A 72 -5.94 15.14 -19.66
C TRP A 72 -6.56 14.20 -18.64
N GLN A 73 -7.71 14.58 -18.08
CA GLN A 73 -8.41 13.75 -17.12
C GLN A 73 -8.98 12.49 -17.76
N LYS A 74 -9.65 12.59 -18.91
CA LYS A 74 -10.17 11.43 -19.66
C LYS A 74 -9.07 10.55 -20.22
N GLU A 75 -7.95 11.15 -20.67
CA GLU A 75 -6.80 10.37 -21.13
C GLU A 75 -6.16 9.58 -19.98
N ALA A 76 -5.91 10.23 -18.84
CA ALA A 76 -5.18 9.64 -17.73
C ALA A 76 -6.01 8.68 -16.87
N LEU A 77 -7.32 8.91 -16.74
CA LEU A 77 -8.15 8.25 -15.74
C LEU A 77 -9.27 7.40 -16.37
N ARG A 78 -9.63 6.34 -15.67
CA ARG A 78 -10.79 5.50 -15.94
C ARG A 78 -12.01 6.03 -15.18
N ASN A 79 -13.20 5.63 -15.66
CA ASN A 79 -14.46 6.02 -15.04
C ASN A 79 -14.76 5.28 -13.73
N HIS A 80 -14.03 4.21 -13.42
CA HIS A 80 -14.28 3.38 -12.25
C HIS A 80 -13.03 2.67 -11.75
N THR A 81 -13.06 2.32 -10.47
CA THR A 81 -12.13 1.38 -9.86
C THR A 81 -12.84 0.09 -9.48
N THR A 82 -12.10 -0.99 -9.28
CA THR A 82 -12.64 -2.25 -8.76
C THR A 82 -11.90 -2.66 -7.49
N SER A 83 -12.65 -3.25 -6.57
CA SER A 83 -12.14 -3.83 -5.33
C SER A 83 -12.72 -5.22 -5.14
N HIS A 84 -11.85 -6.17 -4.80
CA HIS A 84 -12.23 -7.54 -4.48
C HIS A 84 -11.78 -7.83 -3.05
N GLN A 85 -12.68 -8.31 -2.21
CA GLN A 85 -12.36 -8.73 -0.86
C GLN A 85 -12.91 -10.14 -0.62
N LEU A 86 -12.06 -11.04 -0.12
CA LEU A 86 -12.42 -12.39 0.27
C LEU A 86 -12.00 -12.60 1.73
N ASP A 87 -12.97 -12.91 2.58
CA ASP A 87 -12.78 -13.21 3.99
C ASP A 87 -13.21 -14.64 4.25
N ILE A 88 -12.29 -15.49 4.73
CA ILE A 88 -12.58 -16.87 5.09
C ILE A 88 -12.27 -17.05 6.57
N THR A 89 -13.25 -17.52 7.32
CA THR A 89 -13.11 -17.82 8.74
C THR A 89 -13.29 -19.30 8.97
N PHE A 90 -12.32 -19.91 9.63
CA PHE A 90 -12.38 -21.28 10.11
C PHE A 90 -12.39 -21.27 11.63
N ARG A 91 -13.38 -21.88 12.23
CA ARG A 91 -13.51 -21.97 13.68
C ARG A 91 -13.96 -23.37 14.06
N GLY A 92 -13.31 -23.96 15.06
CA GLY A 92 -13.73 -25.25 15.50
C GLY A 92 -12.84 -25.85 16.57
N GLY A 93 -13.05 -27.11 16.80
CA GLY A 93 -12.25 -27.91 17.71
C GLY A 93 -12.83 -29.30 17.96
N GLY A 94 -12.00 -30.13 18.57
CA GLY A 94 -12.37 -31.43 19.15
C GLY A 94 -12.30 -31.41 20.68
N LYS A 95 -12.03 -32.55 21.28
CA LYS A 95 -11.94 -32.67 22.75
C LYS A 95 -10.72 -31.94 23.34
N ARG A 96 -9.58 -31.96 22.64
CA ARG A 96 -8.29 -31.45 23.13
C ARG A 96 -7.68 -30.34 22.24
N LEU A 97 -8.34 -29.99 21.15
CA LEU A 97 -7.86 -29.02 20.19
C LEU A 97 -8.95 -28.02 19.89
N ARG A 98 -8.63 -26.72 19.92
CA ARG A 98 -9.48 -25.64 19.44
C ARG A 98 -8.68 -24.75 18.49
N TYR A 99 -9.30 -24.36 17.40
CA TYR A 99 -8.67 -23.48 16.42
C TYR A 99 -9.61 -22.37 15.96
N PHE A 100 -9.03 -21.23 15.66
CA PHE A 100 -9.66 -20.11 14.99
C PHE A 100 -8.68 -19.55 13.97
N SER A 101 -9.08 -19.50 12.72
CA SER A 101 -8.25 -18.93 11.66
C SER A 101 -9.09 -17.99 10.79
N VAL A 102 -8.50 -16.88 10.37
CA VAL A 102 -9.09 -15.94 9.44
C VAL A 102 -8.09 -15.64 8.34
N LEU A 103 -8.51 -15.83 7.11
CA LEU A 103 -7.80 -15.40 5.92
C LEU A 103 -8.58 -14.22 5.32
N ASN A 104 -7.91 -13.07 5.19
CA ASN A 104 -8.44 -11.91 4.51
C ASN A 104 -7.57 -11.63 3.27
N TYR A 105 -8.19 -11.55 2.13
CA TYR A 105 -7.57 -11.11 0.88
C TYR A 105 -8.29 -9.88 0.36
N LYS A 106 -7.56 -8.85 -0.04
CA LYS A 106 -8.11 -7.67 -0.69
C LYS A 106 -7.22 -7.24 -1.86
N ASN A 107 -7.86 -6.89 -2.97
CA ASN A 107 -7.21 -6.35 -4.16
C ASN A 107 -7.98 -5.11 -4.61
N ASP A 108 -7.30 -3.96 -4.57
CA ASP A 108 -7.83 -2.68 -5.03
C ASP A 108 -7.08 -2.25 -6.30
N MET A 109 -7.83 -1.94 -7.35
CA MET A 109 -7.30 -1.38 -8.59
C MET A 109 -7.45 0.15 -8.57
N GLY A 110 -6.44 0.87 -9.09
CA GLY A 110 -6.47 2.32 -9.18
C GLY A 110 -7.27 2.84 -10.36
N LEU A 111 -7.33 4.17 -10.47
CA LEU A 111 -8.08 4.91 -11.50
C LEU A 111 -7.31 5.13 -12.80
N LEU A 112 -6.01 4.80 -12.88
CA LEU A 112 -5.22 5.07 -14.08
C LEU A 112 -5.76 4.31 -15.29
N ASN A 113 -5.73 4.96 -16.46
CA ASN A 113 -6.22 4.38 -17.70
C ASN A 113 -5.31 3.22 -18.16
N SER A 114 -5.89 2.05 -18.37
CA SER A 114 -5.15 0.84 -18.77
C SER A 114 -4.49 0.97 -20.16
N LYS A 115 -5.01 1.80 -21.05
CA LYS A 115 -4.37 2.14 -22.33
C LYS A 115 -2.90 2.57 -22.12
N TYR A 116 -2.62 3.27 -21.03
CA TYR A 116 -1.30 3.81 -20.75
C TYR A 116 -0.54 3.03 -19.66
N THR A 117 -1.25 2.40 -18.71
CA THR A 117 -0.56 1.59 -17.71
C THR A 117 0.01 0.29 -18.26
N ASP A 118 -0.51 -0.18 -19.38
CA ASP A 118 -0.06 -1.34 -20.14
C ASP A 118 0.73 -0.94 -21.41
N TYR A 119 1.26 0.29 -21.43
CA TYR A 119 1.94 0.87 -22.59
C TYR A 119 3.16 0.07 -23.05
N THR A 120 3.83 -0.60 -22.13
CA THR A 120 4.98 -1.47 -22.39
C THR A 120 4.72 -2.87 -21.84
N ASP A 121 5.19 -3.91 -22.54
CA ASP A 121 5.17 -5.30 -22.10
C ASP A 121 6.20 -5.63 -21.00
N ARG A 122 7.15 -4.71 -20.73
CA ARG A 122 8.16 -4.88 -19.67
C ARG A 122 7.61 -4.72 -18.27
N TYR A 123 6.59 -3.85 -18.07
CA TYR A 123 5.96 -3.63 -16.78
C TYR A 123 4.57 -3.02 -16.95
N ASN A 124 3.75 -3.16 -15.91
CA ASN A 124 2.47 -2.48 -15.80
C ASN A 124 2.59 -1.41 -14.71
N SER A 125 2.28 -0.15 -15.01
CA SER A 125 2.37 0.99 -14.08
C SER A 125 1.09 1.27 -13.31
N GLN A 126 0.03 0.43 -13.42
CA GLN A 126 -1.24 0.61 -12.73
C GLN A 126 -1.05 0.71 -11.21
N MET A 127 -1.77 1.62 -10.60
CA MET A 127 -1.90 1.67 -9.16
C MET A 127 -2.68 0.46 -8.67
N LYS A 128 -2.02 -0.41 -7.90
CA LYS A 128 -2.61 -1.63 -7.33
C LYS A 128 -2.22 -1.74 -5.87
N LYS A 129 -3.18 -2.18 -5.04
CA LYS A 129 -2.94 -2.51 -3.63
C LYS A 129 -3.45 -3.91 -3.36
N TYR A 130 -2.52 -4.79 -2.97
CA TYR A 130 -2.84 -6.13 -2.49
C TYR A 130 -2.66 -6.19 -1.00
N PHE A 131 -3.57 -6.86 -0.35
CA PHE A 131 -3.51 -7.14 1.07
C PHE A 131 -3.87 -8.60 1.30
N LEU A 132 -2.99 -9.33 1.97
CA LEU A 132 -3.23 -10.68 2.46
C LEU A 132 -2.93 -10.71 3.94
N ASN A 133 -3.86 -11.22 4.74
CA ASN A 133 -3.73 -11.37 6.17
C ASN A 133 -4.21 -12.75 6.57
N LEU A 134 -3.36 -13.50 7.26
CA LEU A 134 -3.69 -14.78 7.86
C LEU A 134 -3.48 -14.68 9.36
N ARG A 135 -4.56 -14.82 10.11
CA ARG A 135 -4.52 -14.96 11.57
C ARG A 135 -4.90 -16.37 11.95
N MET A 136 -4.14 -16.97 12.86
CA MET A 136 -4.40 -18.30 13.39
C MET A 136 -4.20 -18.30 14.90
N ASN A 137 -5.17 -18.87 15.61
CA ASN A 137 -5.10 -19.16 17.04
C ASN A 137 -5.37 -20.66 17.22
N LEU A 138 -4.48 -21.32 17.93
CA LEU A 138 -4.54 -22.74 18.23
C LEU A 138 -4.37 -22.94 19.73
N ASP A 139 -5.30 -23.64 20.35
CA ASP A 139 -5.20 -24.09 21.74
C ASP A 139 -5.20 -25.61 21.76
N VAL A 140 -4.20 -26.21 22.39
CA VAL A 140 -4.02 -27.67 22.51
C VAL A 140 -3.93 -28.05 23.98
N ASP A 141 -4.83 -28.88 24.45
CA ASP A 141 -4.73 -29.53 25.76
C ASP A 141 -3.88 -30.82 25.61
N ILE A 142 -2.53 -30.69 25.80
CA ILE A 142 -1.57 -31.79 25.65
C ILE A 142 -1.90 -32.89 26.68
N THR A 143 -2.09 -32.44 27.91
CA THR A 143 -2.63 -33.24 29.01
C THR A 143 -3.71 -32.43 29.72
N ASP A 144 -4.35 -32.98 30.74
CA ASP A 144 -5.31 -32.24 31.56
C ASP A 144 -4.64 -31.11 32.34
N ALA A 145 -3.34 -31.24 32.64
CA ALA A 145 -2.53 -30.23 33.34
C ALA A 145 -1.67 -29.35 32.41
N THR A 146 -1.48 -29.72 31.13
CA THR A 146 -0.56 -29.03 30.22
C THR A 146 -1.30 -28.49 29.00
N LYS A 147 -1.24 -27.18 28.80
CA LYS A 147 -1.89 -26.49 27.67
C LYS A 147 -0.88 -25.72 26.84
N LEU A 148 -0.97 -25.89 25.54
CA LEU A 148 -0.20 -25.11 24.56
C LEU A 148 -1.14 -24.14 23.84
N LYS A 149 -0.73 -22.87 23.75
CA LYS A 149 -1.47 -21.83 23.02
C LYS A 149 -0.55 -21.22 21.98
N LEU A 150 -0.96 -21.26 20.72
CA LEU A 150 -0.27 -20.60 19.61
C LEU A 150 -1.17 -19.50 19.06
N SER A 151 -0.59 -18.32 18.86
CA SER A 151 -1.23 -17.22 18.12
C SER A 151 -0.27 -16.75 17.05
N MET A 152 -0.74 -16.67 15.81
CA MET A 152 0.05 -16.21 14.67
C MET A 152 -0.73 -15.18 13.88
N LEU A 153 -0.01 -14.20 13.36
CA LEU A 153 -0.48 -13.22 12.38
C LEU A 153 0.57 -13.06 11.29
N GLY A 154 0.24 -13.44 10.07
CA GLY A 154 1.01 -13.13 8.87
C GLY A 154 0.29 -12.07 8.06
N MET A 155 0.97 -11.01 7.63
CA MET A 155 0.44 -9.97 6.77
C MET A 155 1.39 -9.70 5.62
N LEU A 156 0.83 -9.60 4.43
CA LEU A 156 1.51 -9.13 3.23
C LEU A 156 0.70 -7.97 2.64
N ARG A 157 1.33 -6.84 2.46
CA ARG A 157 0.76 -5.69 1.74
C ARG A 157 1.69 -5.29 0.62
N GLU A 158 1.18 -5.25 -0.58
CA GLU A 158 1.90 -4.75 -1.74
C GLU A 158 1.20 -3.53 -2.31
N THR A 159 1.97 -2.49 -2.59
CA THR A 159 1.51 -1.30 -3.30
C THR A 159 2.40 -1.13 -4.53
N LYS A 160 1.77 -0.99 -5.70
CA LYS A 160 2.42 -0.71 -6.97
C LYS A 160 1.84 0.56 -7.56
N ARG A 161 2.68 1.37 -8.21
CA ARG A 161 2.29 2.60 -8.90
C ARG A 161 3.36 3.00 -9.92
N PRO A 162 3.11 4.00 -10.79
CA PRO A 162 4.18 4.65 -11.56
C PRO A 162 5.29 5.17 -10.64
N THR A 163 6.47 5.37 -11.14
CA THR A 163 7.58 5.99 -10.36
C THR A 163 7.20 7.39 -9.90
N THR A 164 6.49 8.16 -10.72
CA THR A 164 5.90 9.45 -10.33
C THR A 164 4.90 9.26 -9.19
N SER A 165 4.98 10.11 -8.17
CA SER A 165 4.08 10.02 -7.01
C SER A 165 2.62 10.29 -7.41
N GLU A 166 1.67 9.72 -6.64
CA GLU A 166 0.24 9.95 -6.89
C GLU A 166 -0.10 11.44 -6.89
N ALA A 167 0.38 12.18 -5.88
CA ALA A 167 0.13 13.62 -5.77
C ALA A 167 0.67 14.40 -6.98
N THR A 168 1.91 14.17 -7.36
CA THR A 168 2.54 14.82 -8.51
C THR A 168 1.83 14.50 -9.83
N LEU A 169 1.41 13.23 -9.99
CA LEU A 169 0.71 12.81 -11.21
C LEU A 169 -0.65 13.50 -11.34
N PHE A 170 -1.45 13.53 -10.26
CA PHE A 170 -2.73 14.22 -10.27
C PHE A 170 -2.57 15.75 -10.41
N GLU A 171 -1.55 16.35 -9.78
CA GLU A 171 -1.21 17.75 -9.97
C GLU A 171 -0.93 18.06 -11.46
N GLN A 172 -0.14 17.24 -12.14
CA GLN A 172 0.14 17.40 -13.56
C GLN A 172 -1.10 17.23 -14.44
N ILE A 173 -1.93 16.21 -14.17
CA ILE A 173 -3.18 15.96 -14.91
C ILE A 173 -4.12 17.18 -14.82
N PHE A 174 -4.24 17.79 -13.64
CA PHE A 174 -5.19 18.87 -13.40
C PHE A 174 -4.65 20.26 -13.76
N ASN A 175 -3.33 20.44 -13.80
CA ASN A 175 -2.73 21.75 -14.10
C ASN A 175 -2.20 21.89 -15.54
N THR A 176 -2.23 20.82 -16.35
CA THR A 176 -1.84 20.91 -17.75
C THR A 176 -3.02 21.40 -18.58
N PRO A 177 -2.93 22.58 -19.24
CA PRO A 177 -4.00 23.07 -20.10
C PRO A 177 -4.27 22.14 -21.28
N SER A 178 -5.53 22.07 -21.71
CA SER A 178 -5.96 21.27 -22.86
C SER A 178 -5.28 21.70 -24.18
N ALA A 179 -4.89 22.97 -24.28
CA ALA A 179 -4.20 23.56 -25.44
C ALA A 179 -2.67 23.50 -25.36
N ALA A 180 -2.08 22.83 -24.33
CA ALA A 180 -0.65 22.93 -24.08
C ALA A 180 0.22 22.20 -25.13
N PHE A 181 -0.11 20.95 -25.41
CA PHE A 181 0.57 20.05 -26.37
C PHE A 181 -0.26 18.75 -26.55
N PRO A 182 -0.05 17.97 -27.63
CA PRO A 182 -0.71 16.67 -27.80
C PRO A 182 -0.14 15.65 -26.80
N VAL A 183 -0.89 14.57 -26.52
CA VAL A 183 -0.37 13.43 -25.73
C VAL A 183 0.89 12.87 -26.39
N GLN A 184 0.81 12.58 -27.66
CA GLN A 184 1.95 12.22 -28.50
C GLN A 184 1.87 13.03 -29.81
N THR A 185 3.03 13.45 -30.32
CA THR A 185 3.14 14.10 -31.63
C THR A 185 2.87 13.09 -32.74
N GLN A 186 2.63 13.59 -33.96
CA GLN A 186 2.50 12.74 -35.15
C GLN A 186 3.75 11.89 -35.41
N ASN A 187 4.90 12.26 -34.86
CA ASN A 187 6.14 11.51 -34.90
C ASN A 187 6.25 10.41 -33.83
N GLY A 188 5.22 10.26 -32.96
CA GLY A 188 5.17 9.23 -31.91
C GLY A 188 5.92 9.56 -30.62
N PHE A 189 6.45 10.79 -30.47
CA PHE A 189 7.10 11.24 -29.25
C PHE A 189 6.10 11.86 -28.27
N TRP A 190 6.42 11.85 -26.99
CA TRP A 190 5.61 12.54 -25.98
C TRP A 190 5.63 14.05 -26.21
N GLY A 191 4.45 14.66 -26.33
CA GLY A 191 4.33 16.10 -26.55
C GLY A 191 4.75 16.91 -25.33
N SER A 192 5.28 18.11 -25.59
CA SER A 192 5.66 19.10 -24.58
C SER A 192 5.78 20.48 -25.21
N ASN A 193 6.05 21.52 -24.40
CA ASN A 193 6.39 22.85 -24.89
C ASN A 193 7.54 23.47 -24.05
N ASN A 194 7.96 24.65 -24.40
CA ASN A 194 9.10 25.33 -23.76
C ASN A 194 8.83 25.70 -22.30
N VAL A 195 7.58 25.78 -21.86
CA VAL A 195 7.16 26.12 -20.51
C VAL A 195 6.88 24.85 -19.68
N LEU A 196 6.07 23.94 -20.23
CA LEU A 196 5.68 22.69 -19.59
C LEU A 196 6.44 21.54 -20.24
N LYS A 197 7.54 21.13 -19.61
CA LYS A 197 8.43 20.06 -20.09
C LYS A 197 8.05 18.66 -19.59
N THR A 198 6.91 18.52 -18.92
CA THR A 198 6.44 17.26 -18.36
C THR A 198 5.09 16.91 -18.93
N ASN A 199 4.98 15.74 -19.53
CA ASN A 199 3.73 15.21 -20.06
C ASN A 199 3.11 14.28 -19.01
N PRO A 200 1.87 14.54 -18.53
CA PRO A 200 1.22 13.72 -17.51
C PRO A 200 1.08 12.25 -17.91
N ILE A 201 0.79 12.01 -19.19
CA ILE A 201 0.61 10.63 -19.70
C ILE A 201 1.94 9.90 -19.82
N ALA A 202 3.01 10.60 -20.26
CA ALA A 202 4.36 10.03 -20.24
C ALA A 202 4.79 9.63 -18.81
N ASN A 203 4.50 10.49 -17.82
CA ASN A 203 4.78 10.23 -16.42
C ASN A 203 3.90 9.13 -15.80
N LEU A 204 2.81 8.76 -16.44
CA LEU A 204 1.99 7.61 -16.08
C LEU A 204 2.47 6.33 -16.76
N ALA A 205 2.81 6.41 -18.04
CA ALA A 205 3.04 5.28 -18.92
C ALA A 205 4.50 4.81 -18.94
N ASP A 206 5.43 5.76 -19.01
CA ASP A 206 6.80 5.53 -19.51
C ASP A 206 7.94 5.85 -18.52
N VAL A 207 7.62 6.16 -17.26
CA VAL A 207 8.64 6.47 -16.23
C VAL A 207 9.14 5.27 -15.43
N GLY A 208 8.59 4.07 -15.68
CA GLY A 208 8.85 2.89 -14.87
C GLY A 208 7.84 2.72 -13.73
N TYR A 209 8.24 1.98 -12.69
CA TYR A 209 7.35 1.65 -11.58
C TYR A 209 8.03 1.76 -10.22
N TYR A 210 7.21 1.97 -9.22
CA TYR A 210 7.54 1.85 -7.81
C TYR A 210 6.72 0.74 -7.18
N LYS A 211 7.39 -0.16 -6.46
CA LYS A 211 6.78 -1.28 -5.74
C LYS A 211 7.20 -1.25 -4.28
N LEU A 212 6.24 -1.28 -3.37
CA LEU A 212 6.42 -1.39 -1.93
C LEU A 212 5.79 -2.67 -1.45
N ASN A 213 6.57 -3.49 -0.73
CA ASN A 213 6.13 -4.76 -0.17
C ASN A 213 6.38 -4.77 1.33
N GLN A 214 5.29 -4.71 2.11
CA GLN A 214 5.32 -4.76 3.56
C GLN A 214 4.94 -6.16 4.03
N ARG A 215 5.78 -6.75 4.88
CA ARG A 215 5.60 -8.08 5.43
C ARG A 215 5.64 -8.01 6.94
N MET A 216 4.66 -8.60 7.58
CA MET A 216 4.61 -8.72 9.03
C MET A 216 4.36 -10.17 9.42
N LEU A 217 5.14 -10.65 10.36
CA LEU A 217 4.93 -11.93 11.02
C LEU A 217 4.96 -11.68 12.53
N GLN A 218 3.86 -12.04 13.21
CA GLN A 218 3.79 -12.07 14.65
C GLN A 218 3.46 -13.51 15.07
N ALA A 219 4.19 -14.03 16.03
CA ALA A 219 3.96 -15.36 16.59
C ALA A 219 4.12 -15.30 18.11
N ASP A 220 3.19 -15.88 18.83
CA ASP A 220 3.21 -16.07 20.28
C ASP A 220 2.92 -17.54 20.58
N LEU A 221 3.84 -18.19 21.26
CA LEU A 221 3.71 -19.56 21.71
C LEU A 221 3.77 -19.57 23.24
N ARG A 222 2.75 -20.13 23.89
CA ARG A 222 2.60 -20.15 25.33
C ARG A 222 2.29 -21.55 25.83
N LEU A 223 3.13 -22.05 26.73
CA LEU A 223 2.94 -23.31 27.45
C LEU A 223 2.49 -22.98 28.87
N VAL A 224 1.36 -23.53 29.28
CA VAL A 224 0.81 -23.40 30.63
C VAL A 224 0.77 -24.78 31.29
N GLN A 225 1.40 -24.87 32.46
CA GLN A 225 1.42 -26.09 33.27
C GLN A 225 0.71 -25.84 34.58
N ASP A 226 -0.35 -26.62 34.85
CA ASP A 226 -0.96 -26.70 36.16
C ASP A 226 -0.05 -27.51 37.09
N LEU A 227 0.30 -26.91 38.22
CA LEU A 227 1.15 -27.50 39.25
C LEU A 227 0.37 -27.76 40.55
N SER A 228 -0.96 -27.88 40.45
CA SER A 228 -1.84 -28.13 41.62
C SER A 228 -1.53 -29.42 42.33
N VAL A 229 -0.82 -30.36 41.68
CA VAL A 229 -0.28 -31.57 42.29
C VAL A 229 0.76 -31.25 43.39
N LEU A 230 1.51 -30.17 43.25
CA LEU A 230 2.49 -29.69 44.25
C LEU A 230 1.80 -28.82 45.30
N THR A 231 1.02 -27.85 44.85
CA THR A 231 0.30 -26.91 45.70
C THR A 231 -0.95 -26.43 44.98
N ARG A 232 -2.12 -26.60 45.57
CA ARG A 232 -3.39 -26.21 44.99
C ARG A 232 -3.39 -24.71 44.62
N GLY A 233 -3.66 -24.39 43.35
CA GLY A 233 -3.67 -23.05 42.81
C GLY A 233 -2.32 -22.57 42.25
N LEU A 234 -1.27 -23.41 42.25
CA LEU A 234 0.02 -23.12 41.64
C LEU A 234 -0.02 -23.44 40.13
N SER A 235 0.54 -22.58 39.30
CA SER A 235 0.78 -22.82 37.86
C SER A 235 2.07 -22.17 37.39
N ALA A 236 2.66 -22.71 36.33
CA ALA A 236 3.80 -22.15 35.64
C ALA A 236 3.44 -21.86 34.19
N GLU A 237 4.05 -20.84 33.62
CA GLU A 237 3.84 -20.43 32.25
C GLU A 237 5.18 -20.08 31.60
N LEU A 238 5.42 -20.61 30.40
CA LEU A 238 6.52 -20.20 29.51
C LEU A 238 5.93 -19.61 28.24
N ALA A 239 6.42 -18.46 27.81
CA ALA A 239 5.99 -17.84 26.58
C ALA A 239 7.17 -17.36 25.74
N ILE A 240 7.05 -17.52 24.44
CA ILE A 240 7.98 -16.98 23.44
C ILE A 240 7.13 -16.18 22.46
N ALA A 241 7.51 -14.92 22.20
CA ALA A 241 6.90 -14.12 21.18
C ALA A 241 7.96 -13.60 20.19
N TYR A 242 7.57 -13.53 18.93
CA TYR A 242 8.39 -13.04 17.83
C TYR A 242 7.58 -12.14 16.93
N ASP A 243 8.05 -10.90 16.74
CA ASP A 243 7.48 -9.93 15.83
C ASP A 243 8.53 -9.52 14.81
N ASN A 244 8.21 -9.63 13.54
CA ASN A 244 9.03 -9.13 12.45
C ASN A 244 8.16 -8.29 11.51
N ASN A 245 8.52 -7.03 11.33
CA ASN A 245 7.91 -6.12 10.38
C ASN A 245 9.01 -5.62 9.43
N ALA A 246 8.90 -6.00 8.16
CA ALA A 246 9.88 -5.68 7.13
C ALA A 246 9.19 -4.99 5.94
N THR A 247 9.83 -3.94 5.45
CA THR A 247 9.42 -3.21 4.27
C THR A 247 10.50 -3.33 3.20
N TYR A 248 10.14 -3.88 2.07
CA TYR A 248 10.97 -3.96 0.87
C TYR A 248 10.45 -2.97 -0.15
N GLN A 249 11.37 -2.31 -0.84
CA GLN A 249 11.02 -1.42 -1.95
C GLN A 249 11.83 -1.79 -3.19
N GLU A 250 11.22 -1.50 -4.33
CA GLU A 250 11.86 -1.60 -5.63
C GLU A 250 11.42 -0.40 -6.46
N THR A 251 12.37 0.35 -7.00
CA THR A 251 12.14 1.47 -7.91
C THR A 251 12.87 1.19 -9.20
N ALA A 252 12.12 1.03 -10.27
CA ALA A 252 12.66 0.92 -11.60
C ALA A 252 12.27 2.19 -12.38
N LYS A 253 13.26 2.92 -12.87
CA LYS A 253 13.09 4.18 -13.60
C LYS A 253 13.47 4.00 -15.06
N LYS A 254 12.77 4.71 -15.91
CA LYS A 254 13.06 4.82 -17.33
C LYS A 254 13.07 6.31 -17.72
N SER A 255 13.99 6.68 -18.59
CA SER A 255 13.99 7.97 -19.28
C SER A 255 13.27 7.84 -20.61
N PHE A 256 12.78 8.90 -21.13
CA PHE A 256 12.09 8.93 -22.43
C PHE A 256 12.32 10.28 -23.14
N MET A 257 12.01 10.28 -24.44
CA MET A 257 12.13 11.46 -25.30
C MET A 257 10.84 12.26 -25.31
N TYR A 258 10.99 13.57 -25.27
CA TYR A 258 9.93 14.54 -25.53
C TYR A 258 10.16 15.24 -26.85
N GLN A 259 9.11 15.81 -27.38
CA GLN A 259 9.17 16.65 -28.56
C GLN A 259 8.42 17.95 -28.28
N THR A 260 9.12 19.08 -28.38
CA THR A 260 8.49 20.41 -28.39
C THR A 260 8.05 20.72 -29.81
N ILE A 261 6.96 21.50 -29.91
CA ILE A 261 6.32 21.84 -31.16
C ILE A 261 6.21 23.35 -31.21
N GLU A 262 6.74 23.96 -32.27
CA GLU A 262 6.66 25.39 -32.55
C GLU A 262 6.09 25.59 -33.96
N LYS A 263 5.34 26.67 -34.17
CA LYS A 263 4.82 27.04 -35.50
C LYS A 263 5.92 27.68 -36.31
N GLY A 264 6.26 27.07 -37.46
CA GLY A 264 7.19 27.64 -38.44
C GLY A 264 6.64 28.88 -39.14
N ILE A 265 7.51 29.61 -39.86
CA ILE A 265 7.15 30.78 -40.65
C ILE A 265 6.18 30.38 -41.77
N ASP A 266 6.29 29.17 -42.30
CA ASP A 266 5.43 28.58 -43.32
C ASP A 266 4.09 28.05 -42.76
N GLY A 267 3.91 28.11 -41.43
CA GLY A 267 2.73 27.62 -40.75
C GLY A 267 2.79 26.15 -40.35
N GLU A 268 3.84 25.43 -40.73
CA GLU A 268 4.03 24.02 -40.42
C GLU A 268 4.71 23.84 -39.05
N PRO A 269 4.51 22.66 -38.39
CA PRO A 269 5.12 22.39 -37.09
C PRO A 269 6.62 22.13 -37.20
N ILE A 270 7.40 22.83 -36.40
CA ILE A 270 8.84 22.57 -36.18
C ILE A 270 8.99 21.75 -34.90
N TYR A 271 9.66 20.62 -35.02
CA TYR A 271 9.84 19.67 -33.91
C TYR A 271 11.28 19.75 -33.39
N THR A 272 11.42 19.86 -32.08
CA THR A 272 12.70 19.74 -31.40
C THR A 272 12.66 18.66 -30.36
N ASN A 273 13.57 17.69 -30.48
CA ASN A 273 13.67 16.56 -29.56
C ASN A 273 14.56 16.92 -28.37
N TYR A 274 14.16 16.48 -27.17
CA TYR A 274 14.98 16.54 -25.99
C TYR A 274 14.61 15.39 -25.03
N GLY A 275 15.41 15.23 -23.99
CA GLY A 275 15.33 14.08 -23.08
C GLY A 275 16.42 13.06 -23.38
N ASN A 276 16.30 11.89 -22.80
CA ASN A 276 17.26 10.81 -22.98
C ASN A 276 16.61 9.69 -23.81
N PRO A 277 17.20 9.31 -24.95
CA PRO A 277 16.71 8.22 -25.78
C PRO A 277 16.95 6.82 -25.16
N ASN A 278 17.63 6.75 -24.02
CA ASN A 278 17.88 5.45 -23.38
C ASN A 278 16.56 4.83 -22.92
N ASP A 279 16.17 3.74 -23.60
CA ASP A 279 14.96 2.97 -23.33
C ASP A 279 15.17 1.89 -22.25
N GLU A 280 16.31 1.89 -21.56
CA GLU A 280 16.59 0.91 -20.51
C GLU A 280 15.89 1.24 -19.22
N LEU A 281 15.32 0.19 -18.59
CA LEU A 281 14.71 0.27 -17.28
C LEU A 281 15.79 0.08 -16.21
N GLU A 282 16.16 1.17 -15.54
CA GLU A 282 17.16 1.16 -14.48
C GLU A 282 16.53 0.86 -13.11
N ILE A 283 17.01 -0.19 -12.44
CA ILE A 283 16.63 -0.49 -11.07
C ILE A 283 17.49 0.39 -10.15
N SER A 284 16.94 1.51 -9.69
CA SER A 284 17.66 2.48 -8.87
C SER A 284 17.67 2.15 -7.39
N ASN A 285 16.73 1.34 -6.91
CA ASN A 285 16.61 0.95 -5.51
C ASN A 285 15.86 -0.37 -5.41
N LYS A 286 16.52 -1.40 -4.87
CA LYS A 286 15.92 -2.71 -4.66
C LYS A 286 16.45 -3.34 -3.40
N GLY A 287 15.57 -3.60 -2.45
CA GLY A 287 15.94 -4.31 -1.23
C GLY A 287 15.12 -3.94 -0.01
N LEU A 288 15.68 -4.28 1.13
CA LEU A 288 15.12 -4.00 2.44
C LEU A 288 15.24 -2.51 2.76
N ALA A 289 14.12 -1.81 2.85
CA ALA A 289 14.06 -0.39 3.20
C ALA A 289 14.02 -0.18 4.71
N ASN A 290 13.27 -1.02 5.41
CA ASN A 290 13.10 -0.95 6.85
C ASN A 290 12.76 -2.32 7.42
N GLN A 291 13.31 -2.63 8.62
CA GLN A 291 12.97 -3.83 9.36
C GLN A 291 12.98 -3.55 10.86
N TYR A 292 12.01 -4.13 11.55
CA TYR A 292 11.91 -4.17 12.99
C TYR A 292 11.69 -5.63 13.40
N ILE A 293 12.57 -6.14 14.24
CA ILE A 293 12.46 -7.47 14.84
C ILE A 293 12.39 -7.30 16.35
N HIS A 294 11.39 -7.90 16.96
CA HIS A 294 11.24 -7.98 18.41
C HIS A 294 11.01 -9.43 18.82
N ALA A 295 11.83 -9.93 19.72
CA ALA A 295 11.67 -11.23 20.32
C ALA A 295 11.56 -11.11 21.83
N ASN A 296 10.68 -11.89 22.41
CA ASN A 296 10.38 -11.89 23.84
C ASN A 296 10.34 -13.32 24.38
N PHE A 297 10.93 -13.53 25.55
CA PHE A 297 10.83 -14.74 26.34
C PHE A 297 10.30 -14.38 27.70
N GLU A 298 9.31 -15.14 28.20
CA GLU A 298 8.72 -14.99 29.53
C GLU A 298 8.67 -16.34 30.24
N ALA A 299 9.09 -16.34 31.51
CA ALA A 299 8.86 -17.43 32.43
C ALA A 299 8.13 -16.86 33.64
N LYS A 300 6.96 -17.42 33.97
CA LYS A 300 6.08 -16.91 35.01
C LYS A 300 5.56 -18.05 35.89
N VAL A 301 5.54 -17.79 37.20
CA VAL A 301 4.87 -18.66 38.18
C VAL A 301 3.72 -17.87 38.77
N ASN A 302 2.55 -18.47 38.82
CA ASN A 302 1.33 -17.88 39.37
C ASN A 302 0.82 -18.76 40.52
N TYR A 303 0.34 -18.09 41.54
CA TYR A 303 -0.38 -18.71 42.64
C TYR A 303 -1.71 -17.99 42.83
N HIS A 304 -2.82 -18.75 42.85
CA HIS A 304 -4.15 -18.23 43.12
C HIS A 304 -4.91 -19.17 43.99
N ARG A 305 -5.36 -18.70 45.15
CA ARG A 305 -6.11 -19.50 46.08
C ARG A 305 -7.20 -18.72 46.75
N THR A 306 -8.39 -19.27 46.75
CA THR A 306 -9.53 -18.76 47.49
C THR A 306 -9.87 -19.73 48.62
N TRP A 307 -10.02 -19.20 49.81
CA TRP A 307 -10.51 -19.94 51.00
C TRP A 307 -11.46 -19.07 51.79
N ASP A 308 -12.63 -19.58 52.08
CA ASP A 308 -13.73 -18.84 52.67
C ASP A 308 -14.03 -17.54 51.91
N LYS A 309 -13.85 -16.37 52.51
CA LYS A 309 -14.04 -15.06 51.90
C LYS A 309 -12.74 -14.45 51.34
N HIS A 310 -11.61 -15.10 51.57
CA HIS A 310 -10.30 -14.59 51.25
C HIS A 310 -9.84 -15.07 49.87
N ASP A 311 -9.46 -14.13 49.02
CA ASP A 311 -8.88 -14.43 47.70
C ASP A 311 -7.45 -13.86 47.66
N PHE A 312 -6.48 -14.75 47.46
CA PHE A 312 -5.06 -14.42 47.39
C PHE A 312 -4.48 -14.75 46.02
N THR A 313 -3.81 -13.79 45.40
CA THR A 313 -3.09 -13.96 44.16
C THR A 313 -1.64 -13.51 44.34
N ALA A 314 -0.70 -14.24 43.76
CA ALA A 314 0.69 -13.85 43.66
C ALA A 314 1.29 -14.29 42.33
N SER A 315 2.22 -13.52 41.77
CA SER A 315 2.97 -13.97 40.63
C SER A 315 4.40 -13.46 40.67
N ALA A 316 5.33 -14.26 40.14
CA ALA A 316 6.70 -13.87 39.84
C ALA A 316 6.97 -14.17 38.38
N MET A 317 7.57 -13.21 37.67
CA MET A 317 7.84 -13.29 36.24
C MET A 317 9.26 -12.81 35.94
N PHE A 318 9.98 -13.61 35.15
CA PHE A 318 11.18 -13.18 34.42
C PHE A 318 10.79 -12.93 32.97
N ARG A 319 11.24 -11.81 32.42
CA ARG A 319 11.02 -11.46 31.03
C ARG A 319 12.35 -10.97 30.43
N GLN A 320 12.67 -11.49 29.27
CA GLN A 320 13.78 -11.00 28.43
C GLN A 320 13.26 -10.64 27.05
N GLU A 321 13.59 -9.45 26.60
CA GLU A 321 13.27 -8.99 25.26
C GLU A 321 14.50 -8.55 24.49
N SER A 322 14.46 -8.75 23.18
CA SER A 322 15.46 -8.21 22.26
C SER A 322 14.76 -7.45 21.14
N MET A 323 15.37 -6.38 20.69
CA MET A 323 14.89 -5.53 19.62
C MET A 323 16.00 -5.21 18.65
N THR A 324 15.79 -5.49 17.37
CA THR A 324 16.73 -5.20 16.28
C THR A 324 16.05 -4.28 15.26
N LEU A 325 16.74 -3.21 14.86
CA LEU A 325 16.28 -2.26 13.85
C LEU A 325 17.12 -2.41 12.57
N THR A 326 16.59 -1.95 11.43
CA THR A 326 17.30 -1.91 10.15
C THR A 326 18.67 -1.20 10.30
N GLY A 327 19.72 -1.81 9.77
CA GLY A 327 21.07 -1.27 9.82
C GLY A 327 21.76 -1.35 11.19
N ALA A 328 21.08 -1.88 12.22
CA ALA A 328 21.69 -2.11 13.51
C ALA A 328 22.48 -3.43 13.50
N ASN A 329 23.78 -3.37 13.82
CA ASN A 329 24.61 -4.56 13.96
C ASN A 329 24.35 -5.30 15.28
N ASN A 330 23.77 -4.61 16.27
CA ASN A 330 23.51 -5.13 17.60
C ASN A 330 22.05 -4.99 17.98
N SER A 331 21.49 -6.04 18.57
CA SER A 331 20.17 -6.00 19.19
C SER A 331 20.24 -5.29 20.55
N ARG A 332 19.18 -4.58 20.89
CA ARG A 332 18.96 -4.05 22.25
C ARG A 332 18.31 -5.12 23.10
N TYR A 333 18.90 -5.40 24.26
CA TYR A 333 18.36 -6.38 25.21
C TYR A 333 17.87 -5.69 26.45
N ARG A 334 16.75 -6.20 26.99
CA ARG A 334 16.19 -5.77 28.28
C ARG A 334 15.76 -7.00 29.06
N GLN A 335 15.96 -6.96 30.37
CA GLN A 335 15.52 -8.01 31.27
C GLN A 335 14.73 -7.40 32.42
N TYR A 336 13.69 -8.11 32.84
CA TYR A 336 12.80 -7.66 33.92
C TYR A 336 12.55 -8.83 34.86
N ILE A 337 12.50 -8.53 36.15
CA ILE A 337 11.96 -9.39 37.20
C ILE A 337 10.78 -8.63 37.80
N ILE A 338 9.59 -9.22 37.74
CA ILE A 338 8.36 -8.58 38.20
C ILE A 338 7.67 -9.51 39.20
N GLY A 339 7.39 -8.99 40.38
CA GLY A 339 6.57 -9.65 41.39
C GLY A 339 5.26 -8.90 41.58
N THR A 340 4.15 -9.63 41.73
CA THR A 340 2.86 -9.05 42.11
C THR A 340 2.21 -9.88 43.21
N ALA A 341 1.49 -9.24 44.11
CA ALA A 341 0.64 -9.87 45.12
C ALA A 341 -0.66 -9.08 45.26
N GLY A 342 -1.74 -9.78 45.40
CA GLY A 342 -3.08 -9.20 45.60
C GLY A 342 -3.86 -10.00 46.63
N TYR A 343 -4.62 -9.29 47.44
CA TYR A 343 -5.53 -9.86 48.43
C TYR A 343 -6.87 -9.15 48.33
N LYS A 344 -7.93 -9.92 48.43
CA LYS A 344 -9.30 -9.42 48.46
C LYS A 344 -10.06 -10.19 49.53
N ASP A 345 -10.78 -9.46 50.34
CA ASP A 345 -11.71 -9.97 51.37
C ASP A 345 -13.15 -9.84 50.90
#